data_c751b514564a5e4104d9f67f91ae6a75
#
_entry.id   c751b514564a5e4104d9f67f91ae6a75
#
_cell.length_a   1.000
_cell.length_b   1.000
_cell.length_c   1.000
_cell.angle_alpha   90.00
_cell.angle_beta   90.00
_cell.angle_gamma   90.00
#
_symmetry.space_group_name_H-M   'P 1'
#
loop_
_entity.id
_entity.type
_entity.pdbx_description
1 polymer ?
#
loop_
_entity_poly.entity_id
_entity_poly.type
_entity_poly.pdbx_seq_one_letter_code
_entity_poly.pdbx_strand_id
1 'polypeptide(L)'
;DAVLTGKRTGPVIFAALLIVLFWLTLVGSNRCSDWLQSGFDRLQALFLRVCGAWPPLLADAVWNGVYATTARVTAVMLPPAAIFFCLFSVLEDVGYLPRAAFLTDHLFERCGTSGRQALTMCMGLGCNTVGVTGCRIMPTREEKLIAISTNAMIPCNGRFPMLLAMGAVLLGRENDLLLALLLTAAVCLGASGTFAVSFLLSKLLHRKPPAPFVLELPPYRRPQPKKILTDAIFGKTLHVLSRAALVAAPAGLILWVLCTVQVGGMSLLQQLARTLDGAGELLGMNGAILIGFLFALPANELAIPVILMLLTRQSLGTAPEAGAAAQLAACGVGAKTAFCCLIFSVFHWPCATTLQAIRRETGSLRWTLLSAALP
;
A
#
# COMPACT_ATOMS: atom_id res chain seq x y z
N ASP A 1 -23.10 -8.90 -22.32
CA ASP A 1 -21.73 -9.18 -22.77
C ASP A 1 -21.24 -8.16 -23.80
N ALA A 2 -21.94 -7.92 -24.93
CA ALA A 2 -21.49 -7.03 -25.99
C ALA A 2 -21.08 -5.60 -25.54
N VAL A 3 -21.75 -5.05 -24.53
CA VAL A 3 -21.42 -3.72 -23.96
C VAL A 3 -20.18 -3.77 -23.06
N LEU A 4 -20.06 -4.82 -22.24
CA LEU A 4 -18.96 -4.98 -21.29
C LEU A 4 -17.65 -5.44 -21.95
N THR A 5 -17.73 -6.18 -23.07
CA THR A 5 -16.55 -6.66 -23.82
C THR A 5 -16.29 -5.83 -25.09
N GLY A 6 -17.06 -4.76 -25.32
CA GLY A 6 -16.89 -3.87 -26.46
C GLY A 6 -15.56 -3.12 -26.43
N LYS A 7 -14.86 -3.03 -27.58
CA LYS A 7 -13.52 -2.39 -27.70
C LYS A 7 -13.46 -0.93 -27.19
N ARG A 8 -14.57 -0.17 -27.27
CA ARG A 8 -14.64 1.23 -26.82
C ARG A 8 -15.37 1.38 -25.49
N THR A 9 -16.46 0.65 -25.29
CA THR A 9 -17.31 0.74 -24.09
C THR A 9 -16.72 0.01 -22.90
N GLY A 10 -16.10 -1.15 -23.13
CA GLY A 10 -15.53 -1.99 -22.07
C GLY A 10 -14.47 -1.28 -21.23
N PRO A 11 -13.41 -0.66 -21.84
CA PRO A 11 -12.39 0.06 -21.06
C PRO A 11 -12.96 1.24 -20.27
N VAL A 12 -13.95 1.95 -20.79
CA VAL A 12 -14.60 3.08 -20.09
C VAL A 12 -15.38 2.59 -18.89
N ILE A 13 -16.15 1.51 -19.03
CA ILE A 13 -16.90 0.90 -17.93
C ILE A 13 -15.92 0.35 -16.87
N PHE A 14 -14.84 -0.29 -17.28
CA PHE A 14 -13.81 -0.79 -16.38
C PHE A 14 -13.17 0.33 -15.58
N ALA A 15 -12.76 1.43 -16.23
CA ALA A 15 -12.21 2.60 -15.56
C ALA A 15 -13.21 3.24 -14.60
N ALA A 16 -14.47 3.44 -15.04
CA ALA A 16 -15.53 3.99 -14.20
C ALA A 16 -15.79 3.13 -12.95
N LEU A 17 -15.81 1.82 -13.12
CA LEU A 17 -16.02 0.87 -12.03
C LEU A 17 -14.86 0.88 -11.04
N LEU A 18 -13.62 0.96 -11.52
CA LEU A 18 -12.44 1.13 -10.66
C LEU A 18 -12.49 2.45 -9.89
N ILE A 19 -12.86 3.56 -10.54
CA ILE A 19 -13.00 4.86 -9.89
C ILE A 19 -14.05 4.79 -8.78
N VAL A 20 -15.22 4.21 -9.04
CA VAL A 20 -16.29 4.03 -8.04
C VAL A 20 -15.82 3.16 -6.87
N LEU A 21 -15.13 2.05 -7.17
CA LEU A 21 -14.58 1.14 -6.15
C LEU A 21 -13.58 1.87 -5.25
N PHE A 22 -12.66 2.63 -5.84
CA PHE A 22 -11.68 3.41 -5.07
C PHE A 22 -12.34 4.54 -4.29
N TRP A 23 -13.24 5.30 -4.91
CA TRP A 23 -13.95 6.37 -4.24
C TRP A 23 -14.72 5.86 -3.02
N LEU A 24 -15.46 4.74 -3.18
CA LEU A 24 -16.21 4.12 -2.10
C LEU A 24 -15.30 3.59 -0.99
N THR A 25 -14.14 3.02 -1.36
CA THR A 25 -13.14 2.54 -0.40
C THR A 25 -12.53 3.69 0.39
N LEU A 26 -12.10 4.77 -0.26
CA LEU A 26 -11.46 5.91 0.39
C LEU A 26 -12.45 6.69 1.27
N VAL A 27 -13.60 7.07 0.73
CA VAL A 27 -14.60 7.86 1.47
C VAL A 27 -15.24 7.04 2.60
N GLY A 28 -15.54 5.77 2.33
CA GLY A 28 -16.14 4.87 3.31
C GLY A 28 -15.21 4.50 4.47
N SER A 29 -13.90 4.43 4.20
CA SER A 29 -12.93 4.00 5.22
C SER A 29 -12.57 5.10 6.22
N ASN A 30 -12.51 6.36 5.82
CA ASN A 30 -12.00 7.44 6.67
C ASN A 30 -12.72 7.54 8.01
N ARG A 31 -14.04 7.63 8.00
CA ARG A 31 -14.84 7.69 9.24
C ARG A 31 -14.70 6.46 10.13
N CYS A 32 -14.63 5.28 9.49
CA CYS A 32 -14.45 4.02 10.21
C CYS A 32 -13.05 3.93 10.84
N SER A 33 -12.02 4.40 10.13
CA SER A 33 -10.64 4.45 10.63
C SER A 33 -10.51 5.40 11.82
N ASP A 34 -11.08 6.60 11.76
CA ASP A 34 -11.07 7.58 12.86
C ASP A 34 -11.79 7.05 14.09
N TRP A 35 -12.95 6.42 13.88
CA TRP A 35 -13.70 5.80 14.98
C TRP A 35 -12.91 4.66 15.65
N LEU A 36 -12.28 3.83 14.85
CA LEU A 36 -11.48 2.70 15.32
C LEU A 36 -10.22 3.20 16.05
N GLN A 37 -9.54 4.22 15.52
CA GLN A 37 -8.40 4.85 16.17
C GLN A 37 -8.79 5.44 17.52
N SER A 38 -9.91 6.19 17.58
CA SER A 38 -10.43 6.73 18.86
C SER A 38 -10.75 5.65 19.88
N GLY A 39 -11.23 4.49 19.43
CA GLY A 39 -11.46 3.31 20.27
C GLY A 39 -10.15 2.76 20.86
N PHE A 40 -9.14 2.62 20.04
CA PHE A 40 -7.80 2.16 20.48
C PHE A 40 -7.13 3.15 21.42
N ASP A 41 -7.26 4.46 21.17
CA ASP A 41 -6.70 5.50 22.06
C ASP A 41 -7.36 5.49 23.44
N ARG A 42 -8.70 5.30 23.50
CA ARG A 42 -9.42 5.13 24.76
C ARG A 42 -8.97 3.87 25.51
N LEU A 43 -8.78 2.78 24.79
CA LEU A 43 -8.30 1.52 25.36
C LEU A 43 -6.89 1.68 25.93
N GLN A 44 -5.99 2.36 25.19
CA GLN A 44 -4.65 2.69 25.67
C GLN A 44 -4.69 3.52 26.96
N ALA A 45 -5.51 4.57 27.01
CA ALA A 45 -5.67 5.42 28.18
C ALA A 45 -6.22 4.65 29.39
N LEU A 46 -7.14 3.70 29.17
CA LEU A 46 -7.68 2.84 30.23
C LEU A 46 -6.60 1.91 30.80
N PHE A 47 -5.84 1.25 29.92
CA PHE A 47 -4.77 0.34 30.34
C PHE A 47 -3.64 1.05 31.07
N LEU A 48 -3.23 2.23 30.63
CA LEU A 48 -2.23 3.04 31.34
C LEU A 48 -2.66 3.41 32.76
N ARG A 49 -3.96 3.58 33.01
CA ARG A 49 -4.52 3.81 34.36
C ARG A 49 -4.50 2.55 35.24
N VAL A 50 -4.75 1.39 34.62
CA VAL A 50 -4.85 0.11 35.34
C VAL A 50 -3.47 -0.50 35.61
N CYS A 51 -2.53 -0.36 34.65
CA CYS A 51 -1.19 -0.95 34.72
C CYS A 51 -0.16 -0.08 35.49
N GLY A 52 -0.61 0.80 36.39
CA GLY A 52 0.27 1.66 37.20
C GLY A 52 1.30 0.95 38.10
N ALA A 53 1.21 -0.37 38.21
CA ALA A 53 2.17 -1.22 38.94
C ALA A 53 3.37 -1.71 38.12
N TRP A 54 3.38 -1.44 36.78
CA TRP A 54 4.48 -1.88 35.93
C TRP A 54 5.67 -0.92 35.99
N PRO A 55 6.92 -1.42 35.80
CA PRO A 55 8.07 -0.54 35.62
C PRO A 55 7.81 0.47 34.51
N PRO A 56 8.03 1.78 34.72
CA PRO A 56 7.61 2.81 33.76
C PRO A 56 8.21 2.61 32.36
N LEU A 57 9.44 2.14 32.28
CA LEU A 57 10.11 1.85 31.03
C LEU A 57 9.44 0.72 30.23
N LEU A 58 9.03 -0.36 30.91
CA LEU A 58 8.35 -1.49 30.27
C LEU A 58 6.93 -1.11 29.85
N ALA A 59 6.23 -0.38 30.68
CA ALA A 59 4.90 0.14 30.34
C ALA A 59 4.97 1.05 29.10
N ASP A 60 5.93 1.96 29.05
CA ASP A 60 6.11 2.85 27.90
C ASP A 60 6.49 2.09 26.63
N ALA A 61 7.40 1.12 26.69
CA ALA A 61 7.78 0.29 25.54
C ALA A 61 6.60 -0.51 24.97
N VAL A 62 5.78 -1.10 25.84
CA VAL A 62 4.63 -1.92 25.43
C VAL A 62 3.51 -1.04 24.88
N TRP A 63 3.15 0.05 25.59
CA TRP A 63 1.98 0.85 25.23
C TRP A 63 2.27 1.88 24.14
N ASN A 64 3.37 2.62 24.23
CA ASN A 64 3.72 3.64 23.25
C ASN A 64 4.57 3.10 22.09
N GLY A 65 5.32 2.01 22.31
CA GLY A 65 6.05 1.33 21.26
C GLY A 65 5.17 0.34 20.49
N VAL A 66 4.87 -0.79 21.10
CA VAL A 66 4.23 -1.93 20.41
C VAL A 66 2.74 -1.67 20.14
N TYR A 67 1.98 -1.31 21.20
CA TYR A 67 0.53 -1.16 21.08
C TYR A 67 0.15 0.00 20.18
N ALA A 68 0.68 1.21 20.39
CA ALA A 68 0.31 2.40 19.63
C ALA A 68 0.60 2.21 18.13
N THR A 69 1.74 1.61 17.78
CA THR A 69 2.09 1.33 16.39
C THR A 69 1.15 0.28 15.77
N THR A 70 0.89 -0.82 16.47
CA THR A 70 0.01 -1.89 15.98
C THR A 70 -1.43 -1.42 15.87
N ALA A 71 -1.93 -0.65 16.84
CA ALA A 71 -3.26 -0.08 16.84
C ALA A 71 -3.46 0.89 15.67
N ARG A 72 -2.50 1.78 15.40
CA ARG A 72 -2.53 2.70 14.27
C ARG A 72 -2.54 1.96 12.92
N VAL A 73 -1.63 1.02 12.72
CA VAL A 73 -1.60 0.21 11.49
C VAL A 73 -2.92 -0.54 11.30
N THR A 74 -3.48 -1.10 12.38
CA THR A 74 -4.78 -1.78 12.35
C THR A 74 -5.92 -0.83 12.01
N ALA A 75 -5.99 0.34 12.65
CA ALA A 75 -7.06 1.32 12.43
C ALA A 75 -7.08 1.85 10.99
N VAL A 76 -5.91 2.09 10.40
CA VAL A 76 -5.79 2.63 9.04
C VAL A 76 -5.96 1.54 7.98
N MET A 77 -5.49 0.31 8.22
CA MET A 77 -5.56 -0.77 7.21
C MET A 77 -6.89 -1.52 7.18
N LEU A 78 -7.52 -1.75 8.33
CA LEU A 78 -8.66 -2.66 8.43
C LEU A 78 -9.89 -2.17 7.67
N PRO A 79 -10.38 -0.91 7.84
CA PRO A 79 -11.59 -0.47 7.16
C PRO A 79 -11.47 -0.44 5.63
N PRO A 80 -10.41 0.18 5.02
CA PRO A 80 -10.32 0.18 3.57
C PRO A 80 -10.08 -1.21 2.98
N ALA A 81 -9.33 -2.08 3.67
CA ALA A 81 -9.13 -3.45 3.22
C ALA A 81 -10.46 -4.25 3.24
N ALA A 82 -11.27 -4.12 4.30
CA ALA A 82 -12.55 -4.80 4.41
C ALA A 82 -13.53 -4.35 3.31
N ILE A 83 -13.65 -3.03 3.08
CA ILE A 83 -14.52 -2.47 2.04
C ILE A 83 -14.03 -2.94 0.66
N PHE A 84 -12.74 -2.80 0.38
CA PHE A 84 -12.15 -3.20 -0.91
C PHE A 84 -12.37 -4.68 -1.19
N PHE A 85 -12.08 -5.58 -0.24
CA PHE A 85 -12.25 -7.01 -0.45
C PHE A 85 -13.71 -7.43 -0.59
N CYS A 86 -14.65 -6.78 0.11
CA CYS A 86 -16.08 -7.01 -0.09
C CYS A 86 -16.48 -6.64 -1.51
N LEU A 87 -16.14 -5.43 -1.97
CA LEU A 87 -16.50 -4.96 -3.31
C LEU A 87 -15.84 -5.80 -4.41
N PHE A 88 -14.54 -6.11 -4.23
CA PHE A 88 -13.81 -6.95 -5.17
C PHE A 88 -14.39 -8.36 -5.26
N SER A 89 -14.77 -8.97 -4.14
CA SER A 89 -15.42 -10.30 -4.11
C SER A 89 -16.80 -10.29 -4.76
N VAL A 90 -17.56 -9.17 -4.67
CA VAL A 90 -18.81 -9.02 -5.44
C VAL A 90 -18.53 -9.05 -6.94
N LEU A 91 -17.52 -8.33 -7.42
CA LEU A 91 -17.14 -8.31 -8.84
C LEU A 91 -16.62 -9.67 -9.34
N GLU A 92 -15.93 -10.40 -8.48
CA GLU A 92 -15.46 -11.76 -8.72
C GLU A 92 -16.65 -12.72 -8.87
N ASP A 93 -17.58 -12.68 -7.91
CA ASP A 93 -18.72 -13.59 -7.84
C ASP A 93 -19.72 -13.36 -9.00
N VAL A 94 -19.94 -12.09 -9.39
CA VAL A 94 -20.75 -11.73 -10.57
C VAL A 94 -20.09 -12.20 -11.88
N GLY A 95 -18.79 -12.51 -11.89
CA GLY A 95 -18.05 -12.93 -13.09
C GLY A 95 -17.58 -11.77 -13.97
N TYR A 96 -17.47 -10.55 -13.40
CA TYR A 96 -16.96 -9.40 -14.13
C TYR A 96 -15.45 -9.46 -14.37
N LEU A 97 -14.69 -10.00 -13.41
CA LEU A 97 -13.21 -10.02 -13.48
C LEU A 97 -12.66 -10.76 -14.72
N PRO A 98 -13.16 -11.94 -15.12
CA PRO A 98 -12.72 -12.57 -16.36
C PRO A 98 -12.93 -11.69 -17.60
N ARG A 99 -14.01 -10.92 -17.64
CA ARG A 99 -14.29 -10.00 -18.76
C ARG A 99 -13.33 -8.81 -18.77
N ALA A 100 -12.97 -8.28 -17.61
CA ALA A 100 -11.95 -7.24 -17.47
C ALA A 100 -10.57 -7.75 -17.94
N ALA A 101 -10.21 -8.99 -17.59
CA ALA A 101 -8.97 -9.61 -18.07
C ALA A 101 -8.95 -9.73 -19.59
N PHE A 102 -10.05 -10.14 -20.21
CA PHE A 102 -10.19 -10.22 -21.67
C PHE A 102 -10.03 -8.86 -22.34
N LEU A 103 -10.62 -7.80 -21.79
CA LEU A 103 -10.50 -6.45 -22.34
C LEU A 103 -9.07 -5.92 -22.36
N THR A 104 -8.29 -6.26 -21.34
CA THR A 104 -6.92 -5.76 -21.17
C THR A 104 -5.89 -6.67 -21.82
N ASP A 105 -6.25 -7.86 -22.27
CA ASP A 105 -5.35 -8.88 -22.79
C ASP A 105 -4.47 -8.37 -23.92
N HIS A 106 -5.04 -7.64 -24.88
CA HIS A 106 -4.28 -7.08 -26.01
C HIS A 106 -3.17 -6.11 -25.59
N LEU A 107 -3.33 -5.39 -24.46
CA LEU A 107 -2.29 -4.51 -23.93
C LEU A 107 -1.16 -5.33 -23.28
N PHE A 108 -1.52 -6.37 -22.52
CA PHE A 108 -0.56 -7.22 -21.82
C PHE A 108 0.17 -8.18 -22.77
N GLU A 109 -0.48 -8.66 -23.82
CA GLU A 109 0.14 -9.49 -24.85
C GLU A 109 1.35 -8.78 -25.48
N ARG A 110 1.25 -7.46 -25.74
CA ARG A 110 2.38 -6.65 -26.23
C ARG A 110 3.54 -6.57 -25.24
N CYS A 111 3.25 -6.74 -23.95
CA CYS A 111 4.26 -6.77 -22.89
C CYS A 111 4.74 -8.20 -22.57
N GLY A 112 4.31 -9.21 -23.34
CA GLY A 112 4.71 -10.60 -23.18
C GLY A 112 4.07 -11.30 -21.96
N THR A 113 2.89 -10.82 -21.52
CA THR A 113 2.11 -11.41 -20.43
C THR A 113 0.63 -11.49 -20.83
N SER A 114 -0.20 -12.11 -20.00
CA SER A 114 -1.63 -12.24 -20.28
C SER A 114 -2.47 -11.19 -19.55
N GLY A 115 -3.69 -10.92 -20.05
CA GLY A 115 -4.64 -10.00 -19.43
C GLY A 115 -5.03 -10.35 -17.98
N ARG A 116 -4.74 -11.57 -17.53
CA ARG A 116 -4.88 -11.95 -16.11
C ARG A 116 -4.01 -11.10 -15.18
N GLN A 117 -2.90 -10.53 -15.68
CA GLN A 117 -2.07 -9.61 -14.92
C GLN A 117 -2.83 -8.32 -14.54
N ALA A 118 -3.78 -7.85 -15.36
CA ALA A 118 -4.63 -6.73 -14.99
C ALA A 118 -5.41 -6.99 -13.70
N LEU A 119 -5.90 -8.22 -13.51
CA LEU A 119 -6.63 -8.59 -12.29
C LEU A 119 -5.73 -8.52 -11.06
N THR A 120 -4.50 -9.03 -11.17
CA THR A 120 -3.55 -8.98 -10.05
C THR A 120 -3.09 -7.55 -9.76
N MET A 121 -2.99 -6.68 -10.77
CA MET A 121 -2.74 -5.25 -10.59
C MET A 121 -3.92 -4.57 -9.88
N CYS A 122 -5.17 -4.86 -10.26
CA CYS A 122 -6.35 -4.33 -9.58
C CYS A 122 -6.40 -4.76 -8.11
N MET A 123 -6.07 -6.03 -7.81
CA MET A 123 -5.92 -6.51 -6.43
C MET A 123 -4.78 -5.78 -5.71
N GLY A 124 -3.68 -5.50 -6.41
CA GLY A 124 -2.51 -4.79 -5.92
C GLY A 124 -2.81 -3.35 -5.49
N LEU A 125 -3.70 -2.65 -6.19
CA LEU A 125 -4.18 -1.32 -5.80
C LEU A 125 -4.82 -1.32 -4.41
N GLY A 126 -5.56 -2.37 -4.06
CA GLY A 126 -6.06 -2.53 -2.69
C GLY A 126 -4.94 -2.94 -1.73
N CYS A 127 -4.24 -4.02 -2.04
CA CYS A 127 -3.15 -4.54 -1.23
C CYS A 127 -2.18 -5.36 -2.09
N ASN A 128 -0.91 -4.97 -2.16
CA ASN A 128 0.11 -5.67 -2.95
C ASN A 128 0.30 -7.13 -2.50
N THR A 129 0.14 -7.43 -1.22
CA THR A 129 0.20 -8.81 -0.71
C THR A 129 -0.88 -9.69 -1.36
N VAL A 130 -2.09 -9.15 -1.53
CA VAL A 130 -3.20 -9.86 -2.17
C VAL A 130 -2.99 -9.94 -3.68
N GLY A 131 -2.49 -8.88 -4.32
CA GLY A 131 -2.10 -8.91 -5.72
C GLY A 131 -1.06 -10.00 -6.02
N VAL A 132 -0.02 -10.12 -5.18
CA VAL A 132 1.00 -11.17 -5.29
C VAL A 132 0.40 -12.57 -5.13
N THR A 133 -0.45 -12.79 -4.13
CA THR A 133 -1.12 -14.10 -3.95
C THR A 133 -2.10 -14.40 -5.09
N GLY A 134 -2.73 -13.37 -5.65
CA GLY A 134 -3.59 -13.45 -6.83
C GLY A 134 -2.86 -13.92 -8.09
N CYS A 135 -1.52 -13.76 -8.18
CA CYS A 135 -0.72 -14.24 -9.30
C CYS A 135 -0.71 -15.77 -9.47
N ARG A 136 -1.35 -16.51 -8.58
CA ARG A 136 -1.60 -17.96 -8.75
C ARG A 136 -2.48 -18.29 -9.95
N ILE A 137 -3.25 -17.33 -10.46
CA ILE A 137 -4.10 -17.49 -11.65
C ILE A 137 -3.31 -17.51 -12.96
N MET A 138 -2.01 -17.19 -12.93
CA MET A 138 -1.16 -17.17 -14.11
C MET A 138 -0.93 -18.59 -14.65
N PRO A 139 -1.01 -18.79 -15.99
CA PRO A 139 -0.95 -20.11 -16.59
C PRO A 139 0.47 -20.70 -16.59
N THR A 140 1.50 -19.86 -16.70
CA THR A 140 2.89 -20.28 -16.75
C THR A 140 3.69 -19.76 -15.56
N ARG A 141 4.79 -20.46 -15.25
CA ARG A 141 5.70 -20.05 -14.15
C ARG A 141 6.37 -18.71 -14.46
N GLU A 142 6.73 -18.48 -15.71
CA GLU A 142 7.38 -17.27 -16.19
C GLU A 142 6.44 -16.07 -16.03
N GLU A 143 5.21 -16.16 -16.54
CA GLU A 143 4.19 -15.11 -16.37
C GLU A 143 3.90 -14.85 -14.90
N LYS A 144 3.82 -15.90 -14.07
CA LYS A 144 3.65 -15.76 -12.62
C LYS A 144 4.80 -14.95 -12.00
N LEU A 145 6.05 -15.24 -12.35
CA LEU A 145 7.21 -14.54 -11.83
C LEU A 145 7.23 -13.06 -12.26
N ILE A 146 6.91 -12.78 -13.52
CA ILE A 146 6.79 -11.40 -14.03
C ILE A 146 5.71 -10.64 -13.27
N ALA A 147 4.51 -11.20 -13.16
CA ALA A 147 3.38 -10.58 -12.49
C ALA A 147 3.67 -10.32 -10.99
N ILE A 148 4.30 -11.27 -10.29
CA ILE A 148 4.71 -11.10 -8.89
C ILE A 148 5.73 -9.98 -8.75
N SER A 149 6.77 -9.95 -9.60
CA SER A 149 7.87 -8.99 -9.49
C SER A 149 7.44 -7.56 -9.81
N THR A 150 6.46 -7.39 -10.69
CA THR A 150 5.99 -6.07 -11.11
C THR A 150 4.79 -5.55 -10.32
N ASN A 151 4.11 -6.42 -9.55
CA ASN A 151 2.92 -6.02 -8.79
C ASN A 151 3.20 -4.92 -7.77
N ALA A 152 4.41 -4.88 -7.21
CA ALA A 152 4.81 -3.86 -6.23
C ALA A 152 4.94 -2.44 -6.80
N MET A 153 5.01 -2.28 -8.13
CA MET A 153 5.03 -0.98 -8.81
C MET A 153 3.66 -0.28 -8.78
N ILE A 154 2.59 -1.04 -8.60
CA ILE A 154 1.27 -0.47 -8.44
C ILE A 154 1.14 0.09 -7.00
N PRO A 155 0.84 1.39 -6.84
CA PRO A 155 0.66 1.97 -5.52
C PRO A 155 -0.58 1.37 -4.85
N CYS A 156 -0.37 0.72 -3.70
CA CYS A 156 -1.46 0.16 -2.91
C CYS A 156 -2.10 1.22 -2.00
N ASN A 157 -3.25 0.90 -1.41
CA ASN A 157 -3.98 1.79 -0.51
C ASN A 157 -3.10 2.35 0.63
N GLY A 158 -2.16 1.57 1.16
CA GLY A 158 -1.23 2.04 2.21
C GLY A 158 -0.24 3.12 1.76
N ARG A 159 -0.05 3.33 0.45
CA ARG A 159 0.76 4.43 -0.10
C ARG A 159 -0.05 5.72 -0.33
N PHE A 160 -1.38 5.62 -0.42
CA PHE A 160 -2.24 6.77 -0.72
C PHE A 160 -2.13 7.90 0.31
N PRO A 161 -2.08 7.67 1.64
CA PRO A 161 -1.89 8.73 2.60
C PRO A 161 -0.66 9.60 2.28
N MET A 162 0.47 8.96 1.93
CA MET A 162 1.71 9.67 1.56
C MET A 162 1.55 10.46 0.27
N LEU A 163 0.93 9.86 -0.76
CA LEU A 163 0.66 10.53 -2.04
C LEU A 163 -0.28 11.73 -1.85
N LEU A 164 -1.31 11.59 -1.02
CA LEU A 164 -2.26 12.67 -0.72
C LEU A 164 -1.61 13.78 0.10
N ALA A 165 -0.82 13.46 1.13
CA ALA A 165 -0.16 14.47 1.95
C ALA A 165 0.87 15.27 1.15
N MET A 166 1.73 14.60 0.37
CA MET A 166 2.71 15.28 -0.49
C MET A 166 2.07 16.00 -1.66
N GLY A 167 0.99 15.44 -2.22
CA GLY A 167 0.18 16.10 -3.25
C GLY A 167 -0.45 17.39 -2.74
N ALA A 168 -0.98 17.40 -1.53
CA ALA A 168 -1.56 18.58 -0.91
C ALA A 168 -0.50 19.65 -0.57
N VAL A 169 0.74 19.26 -0.24
CA VAL A 169 1.88 20.18 -0.09
C VAL A 169 2.24 20.80 -1.44
N LEU A 170 2.24 20.01 -2.52
CA LEU A 170 2.63 20.46 -3.86
C LEU A 170 1.59 21.40 -4.49
N LEU A 171 0.30 21.08 -4.36
CA LEU A 171 -0.79 21.74 -5.10
C LEU A 171 -1.57 22.78 -4.27
N GLY A 172 -1.32 22.85 -2.96
CA GLY A 172 -2.15 23.59 -2.03
C GLY A 172 -3.46 22.89 -1.67
N ARG A 173 -3.95 23.14 -0.47
CA ARG A 173 -5.05 22.38 0.17
C ARG A 173 -6.44 22.64 -0.45
N GLU A 174 -6.57 23.63 -1.33
CA GLU A 174 -7.88 24.11 -1.79
C GLU A 174 -8.39 23.44 -3.08
N ASN A 175 -7.60 22.56 -3.73
CA ASN A 175 -7.95 21.99 -5.03
C ASN A 175 -8.12 20.46 -4.98
N ASP A 176 -9.24 20.00 -4.44
CA ASP A 176 -9.56 18.55 -4.37
C ASP A 176 -9.53 17.87 -5.76
N LEU A 177 -9.93 18.57 -6.81
CA LEU A 177 -9.88 18.05 -8.17
C LEU A 177 -8.44 17.83 -8.66
N LEU A 178 -7.54 18.77 -8.39
CA LEU A 178 -6.12 18.64 -8.77
C LEU A 178 -5.46 17.51 -7.98
N LEU A 179 -5.82 17.34 -6.72
CA LEU A 179 -5.32 16.25 -5.89
C LEU A 179 -5.78 14.87 -6.40
N ALA A 180 -7.05 14.76 -6.81
CA ALA A 180 -7.58 13.55 -7.45
C ALA A 180 -6.89 13.26 -8.79
N LEU A 181 -6.63 14.29 -9.62
CA LEU A 181 -5.89 14.14 -10.86
C LEU A 181 -4.45 13.68 -10.62
N LEU A 182 -3.77 14.26 -9.62
CA LEU A 182 -2.41 13.86 -9.24
C LEU A 182 -2.36 12.40 -8.76
N LEU A 183 -3.32 11.98 -7.93
CA LEU A 183 -3.41 10.59 -7.51
C LEU A 183 -3.63 9.64 -8.70
N THR A 184 -4.51 10.03 -9.62
CA THR A 184 -4.75 9.28 -10.85
C THR A 184 -3.48 9.20 -11.70
N ALA A 185 -2.74 10.30 -11.85
CA ALA A 185 -1.47 10.33 -12.56
C ALA A 185 -0.42 9.41 -11.89
N ALA A 186 -0.36 9.38 -10.55
CA ALA A 186 0.53 8.48 -9.81
C ALA A 186 0.19 7.00 -10.05
N VAL A 187 -1.11 6.65 -10.08
CA VAL A 187 -1.56 5.28 -10.43
C VAL A 187 -1.20 4.94 -11.88
N CYS A 188 -1.44 5.85 -12.83
CA CYS A 188 -1.06 5.66 -14.23
C CYS A 188 0.46 5.51 -14.41
N LEU A 189 1.25 6.27 -13.64
CA LEU A 189 2.71 6.15 -13.62
C LEU A 189 3.15 4.77 -13.12
N GLY A 190 2.58 4.27 -12.03
CA GLY A 190 2.83 2.93 -11.52
C GLY A 190 2.44 1.83 -12.52
N ALA A 191 1.29 1.99 -13.17
CA ALA A 191 0.84 1.06 -14.21
C ALA A 191 1.80 1.06 -15.43
N SER A 192 2.23 2.23 -15.89
CA SER A 192 3.19 2.34 -17.00
C SER A 192 4.54 1.72 -16.64
N GLY A 193 5.02 1.91 -15.41
CA GLY A 193 6.20 1.24 -14.87
C GLY A 193 6.04 -0.28 -14.87
N THR A 194 4.88 -0.78 -14.45
CA THR A 194 4.55 -2.21 -14.50
C THR A 194 4.63 -2.75 -15.93
N PHE A 195 4.06 -2.06 -16.93
CA PHE A 195 4.14 -2.47 -18.33
C PHE A 195 5.59 -2.48 -18.85
N ALA A 196 6.35 -1.43 -18.57
CA ALA A 196 7.75 -1.31 -19.01
C ALA A 196 8.62 -2.44 -18.45
N VAL A 197 8.51 -2.71 -17.14
CA VAL A 197 9.29 -3.76 -16.49
C VAL A 197 8.79 -5.15 -16.88
N SER A 198 7.48 -5.36 -17.04
CA SER A 198 6.93 -6.62 -17.58
C SER A 198 7.48 -6.93 -18.96
N PHE A 199 7.54 -5.93 -19.87
CA PHE A 199 8.13 -6.08 -21.18
C PHE A 199 9.61 -6.42 -21.12
N LEU A 200 10.39 -5.77 -20.24
CA LEU A 200 11.81 -6.05 -20.06
C LEU A 200 12.04 -7.48 -19.52
N LEU A 201 11.31 -7.84 -18.46
CA LEU A 201 11.40 -9.18 -17.86
C LEU A 201 10.92 -10.27 -18.82
N SER A 202 9.90 -10.02 -19.64
CA SER A 202 9.43 -11.00 -20.61
C SER A 202 10.51 -11.32 -21.64
N LYS A 203 11.26 -10.32 -22.14
CA LYS A 203 12.39 -10.53 -23.05
C LYS A 203 13.52 -11.35 -22.42
N LEU A 204 13.70 -11.23 -21.09
CA LEU A 204 14.76 -11.96 -20.37
C LEU A 204 14.35 -13.40 -20.00
N LEU A 205 13.07 -13.62 -19.69
CA LEU A 205 12.57 -14.89 -19.18
C LEU A 205 11.90 -15.77 -20.26
N HIS A 206 11.17 -15.15 -21.21
CA HIS A 206 10.46 -15.92 -22.22
C HIS A 206 11.39 -16.35 -23.35
N ARG A 207 11.53 -17.67 -23.49
CA ARG A 207 12.10 -18.30 -24.67
C ARG A 207 11.03 -18.64 -25.74
N LYS A 208 9.76 -18.56 -25.38
CA LYS A 208 8.59 -18.87 -26.23
C LYS A 208 7.53 -17.78 -26.08
N PRO A 209 6.74 -17.48 -27.13
CA PRO A 209 5.63 -16.54 -26.99
C PRO A 209 4.63 -17.02 -25.93
N PRO A 210 3.95 -16.08 -25.23
CA PRO A 210 2.94 -16.44 -24.24
C PRO A 210 1.85 -17.31 -24.86
N ALA A 211 1.32 -18.23 -24.07
CA ALA A 211 0.24 -19.10 -24.54
C ALA A 211 -1.00 -18.25 -24.89
N PRO A 212 -1.69 -18.56 -26.00
CA PRO A 212 -2.88 -17.81 -26.37
C PRO A 212 -3.90 -17.84 -25.23
N PHE A 213 -4.45 -16.68 -24.91
CA PHE A 213 -5.41 -16.53 -23.83
C PHE A 213 -6.77 -17.08 -24.24
N VAL A 214 -7.00 -18.37 -23.96
CA VAL A 214 -8.33 -18.98 -24.09
C VAL A 214 -9.03 -18.81 -22.76
N LEU A 215 -9.97 -17.90 -22.67
CA LEU A 215 -10.81 -17.69 -21.50
C LEU A 215 -12.23 -18.19 -21.80
N GLU A 216 -12.64 -19.24 -21.12
CA GLU A 216 -14.05 -19.56 -21.03
C GLU A 216 -14.70 -18.52 -20.10
N LEU A 217 -15.57 -17.66 -20.65
CA LEU A 217 -16.28 -16.66 -19.88
C LEU A 217 -17.36 -17.37 -19.01
N PRO A 218 -17.22 -17.39 -17.70
CA PRO A 218 -18.21 -18.01 -16.84
C PRO A 218 -19.57 -17.27 -16.97
N PRO A 219 -20.70 -17.98 -16.83
CA PRO A 219 -22.00 -17.35 -16.83
C PRO A 219 -22.13 -16.39 -15.64
N TYR A 220 -22.91 -15.32 -15.81
CA TYR A 220 -23.24 -14.41 -14.72
C TYR A 220 -23.95 -15.16 -13.58
N ARG A 221 -23.44 -14.98 -12.37
CA ARG A 221 -24.03 -15.56 -11.15
C ARG A 221 -24.59 -14.44 -10.27
N ARG A 222 -25.66 -14.74 -9.54
CA ARG A 222 -26.16 -13.82 -8.53
C ARG A 222 -25.20 -13.83 -7.33
N PRO A 223 -24.72 -12.67 -6.85
CA PRO A 223 -23.80 -12.60 -5.74
C PRO A 223 -24.44 -13.20 -4.48
N GLN A 224 -23.66 -13.93 -3.70
CA GLN A 224 -24.08 -14.54 -2.43
C GLN A 224 -23.59 -13.68 -1.26
N PRO A 225 -24.38 -12.70 -0.76
CA PRO A 225 -23.90 -11.65 0.15
C PRO A 225 -23.33 -12.23 1.46
N LYS A 226 -23.94 -13.26 2.02
CA LYS A 226 -23.46 -13.90 3.25
C LYS A 226 -22.06 -14.52 3.06
N LYS A 227 -21.86 -15.27 1.97
CA LYS A 227 -20.60 -15.91 1.65
C LYS A 227 -19.51 -14.86 1.35
N ILE A 228 -19.85 -13.86 0.55
CA ILE A 228 -18.95 -12.76 0.21
C ILE A 228 -18.48 -12.06 1.49
N LEU A 229 -19.40 -11.72 2.39
CA LEU A 229 -19.06 -11.01 3.62
C LEU A 229 -18.16 -11.84 4.55
N THR A 230 -18.47 -13.13 4.72
CA THR A 230 -17.64 -14.01 5.55
C THR A 230 -16.25 -14.24 4.96
N ASP A 231 -16.14 -14.52 3.66
CA ASP A 231 -14.86 -14.76 3.00
C ASP A 231 -14.00 -13.48 2.90
N ALA A 232 -14.62 -12.33 2.64
CA ALA A 232 -13.91 -11.06 2.57
C ALA A 232 -13.38 -10.62 3.95
N ILE A 233 -14.19 -10.71 5.01
CA ILE A 233 -13.81 -10.26 6.35
C ILE A 233 -12.89 -11.28 7.02
N PHE A 234 -13.36 -12.51 7.21
CA PHE A 234 -12.61 -13.53 7.97
C PHE A 234 -11.53 -14.21 7.15
N GLY A 235 -11.77 -14.49 5.87
CA GLY A 235 -10.81 -15.15 5.01
C GLY A 235 -9.67 -14.23 4.55
N LYS A 236 -10.01 -13.08 3.99
CA LYS A 236 -9.03 -12.17 3.35
C LYS A 236 -8.54 -11.08 4.31
N THR A 237 -9.44 -10.30 4.91
CA THR A 237 -9.09 -9.12 5.71
C THR A 237 -8.36 -9.50 6.99
N LEU A 238 -8.91 -10.41 7.80
CA LEU A 238 -8.31 -10.80 9.08
C LEU A 238 -6.95 -11.48 8.89
N HIS A 239 -6.78 -12.26 7.82
CA HIS A 239 -5.50 -12.89 7.51
C HIS A 239 -4.41 -11.87 7.14
N VAL A 240 -4.75 -10.85 6.34
CA VAL A 240 -3.82 -9.76 6.00
C VAL A 240 -3.49 -8.95 7.24
N LEU A 241 -4.50 -8.63 8.06
CA LEU A 241 -4.34 -7.85 9.28
C LEU A 241 -3.44 -8.54 10.32
N SER A 242 -3.65 -9.83 10.57
CA SER A 242 -2.81 -10.58 11.51
C SER A 242 -1.33 -10.57 11.11
N ARG A 243 -1.04 -10.66 9.82
CA ARG A 243 0.33 -10.56 9.30
C ARG A 243 0.90 -9.15 9.43
N ALA A 244 0.08 -8.13 9.17
CA ALA A 244 0.51 -6.74 9.33
C ALA A 244 0.81 -6.43 10.80
N ALA A 245 -0.03 -6.87 11.73
CA ALA A 245 0.18 -6.71 13.17
C ALA A 245 1.46 -7.40 13.66
N LEU A 246 1.73 -8.63 13.19
CA LEU A 246 2.96 -9.37 13.52
C LEU A 246 4.24 -8.65 13.07
N VAL A 247 4.18 -7.86 12.01
CA VAL A 247 5.33 -7.09 11.52
C VAL A 247 5.37 -5.71 12.17
N ALA A 248 4.21 -5.09 12.40
CA ALA A 248 4.12 -3.77 13.03
C ALA A 248 4.55 -3.77 14.49
N ALA A 249 4.28 -4.83 15.24
CA ALA A 249 4.63 -4.93 16.66
C ALA A 249 6.15 -4.82 16.92
N PRO A 250 7.03 -5.63 16.29
CA PRO A 250 8.48 -5.47 16.46
C PRO A 250 8.99 -4.16 15.85
N ALA A 251 8.40 -3.67 14.75
CA ALA A 251 8.77 -2.39 14.18
C ALA A 251 8.49 -1.22 15.12
N GLY A 252 7.35 -1.26 15.81
CA GLY A 252 6.99 -0.27 16.84
C GLY A 252 7.95 -0.29 18.03
N LEU A 253 8.38 -1.48 18.46
CA LEU A 253 9.39 -1.59 19.53
C LEU A 253 10.73 -1.01 19.08
N ILE A 254 11.19 -1.32 17.87
CA ILE A 254 12.43 -0.76 17.32
C ILE A 254 12.33 0.76 17.23
N LEU A 255 11.22 1.28 16.74
CA LEU A 255 10.99 2.72 16.63
C LEU A 255 11.01 3.38 18.01
N TRP A 256 10.35 2.78 19.00
CA TRP A 256 10.34 3.28 20.38
C TRP A 256 11.76 3.31 20.97
N VAL A 257 12.56 2.26 20.80
CA VAL A 257 13.97 2.22 21.25
C VAL A 257 14.78 3.33 20.59
N LEU A 258 14.67 3.50 19.27
CA LEU A 258 15.39 4.54 18.53
C LEU A 258 14.98 5.97 18.95
N CYS A 259 13.76 6.15 19.41
CA CYS A 259 13.27 7.44 19.90
C CYS A 259 13.68 7.72 21.35
N THR A 260 13.66 6.68 22.20
CA THR A 260 13.89 6.83 23.64
C THR A 260 15.38 6.91 23.99
N VAL A 261 16.22 6.16 23.28
CA VAL A 261 17.67 6.17 23.49
C VAL A 261 18.26 7.49 22.97
N GLN A 262 18.78 8.29 23.87
CA GLN A 262 19.45 9.56 23.56
C GLN A 262 20.98 9.41 23.64
N VAL A 263 21.69 9.85 22.60
CA VAL A 263 23.12 9.91 22.55
C VAL A 263 23.54 11.33 22.13
N GLY A 264 24.30 12.01 22.98
CA GLY A 264 24.71 13.39 22.71
C GLY A 264 23.57 14.42 22.64
N GLY A 265 22.49 14.20 23.44
CA GLY A 265 21.34 15.13 23.49
C GLY A 265 20.34 15.00 22.33
N MET A 266 20.49 13.99 21.48
CA MET A 266 19.58 13.69 20.37
C MET A 266 19.18 12.21 20.39
N SER A 267 17.97 11.88 19.94
CA SER A 267 17.56 10.49 19.80
C SER A 267 18.36 9.78 18.69
N LEU A 268 18.57 8.47 18.85
CA LEU A 268 19.23 7.66 17.82
C LEU A 268 18.55 7.80 16.46
N LEU A 269 17.22 7.94 16.44
CA LEU A 269 16.45 8.14 15.22
C LEU A 269 16.80 9.46 14.52
N GLN A 270 17.00 10.54 15.28
CA GLN A 270 17.44 11.83 14.75
C GLN A 270 18.88 11.79 14.23
N GLN A 271 19.77 11.07 14.92
CA GLN A 271 21.15 10.88 14.43
C GLN A 271 21.16 10.10 13.12
N LEU A 272 20.37 9.02 13.04
CA LEU A 272 20.22 8.24 11.82
C LEU A 272 19.66 9.10 10.67
N ALA A 273 18.68 9.97 10.94
CA ALA A 273 18.16 10.89 9.94
C ALA A 273 19.24 11.83 9.41
N ARG A 274 20.06 12.41 10.30
CA ARG A 274 21.19 13.27 9.89
C ARG A 274 22.24 12.54 9.07
N THR A 275 22.58 11.30 9.40
CA THR A 275 23.55 10.53 8.61
C THR A 275 23.03 10.24 7.21
N LEU A 276 21.71 10.17 7.04
CA LEU A 276 21.05 9.93 5.75
C LEU A 276 20.70 11.22 5.00
N ASP A 277 20.97 12.42 5.56
CA ASP A 277 20.69 13.69 4.88
C ASP A 277 21.42 13.79 3.55
N GLY A 278 22.70 13.42 3.49
CA GLY A 278 23.44 13.43 2.22
C GLY A 278 22.86 12.51 1.13
N ALA A 279 22.38 11.33 1.52
CA ALA A 279 21.70 10.43 0.59
C ALA A 279 20.30 10.97 0.22
N GLY A 280 19.59 11.58 1.17
CA GLY A 280 18.31 12.23 0.96
C GLY A 280 18.43 13.41 -0.02
N GLU A 281 19.43 14.27 0.12
CA GLU A 281 19.66 15.41 -0.76
C GLU A 281 19.88 14.99 -2.22
N LEU A 282 20.58 13.88 -2.46
CA LEU A 282 20.74 13.32 -3.81
C LEU A 282 19.40 12.94 -4.44
N LEU A 283 18.42 12.52 -3.62
CA LEU A 283 17.06 12.17 -4.04
C LEU A 283 16.10 13.37 -3.99
N GLY A 284 16.57 14.56 -3.63
CA GLY A 284 15.75 15.75 -3.47
C GLY A 284 14.89 15.77 -2.21
N MET A 285 15.25 14.97 -1.21
CA MET A 285 14.56 14.79 0.07
C MET A 285 15.51 15.07 1.24
N ASN A 286 15.01 15.13 2.47
CA ASN A 286 15.84 15.14 3.68
C ASN A 286 15.93 13.74 4.30
N GLY A 287 16.89 13.53 5.20
CA GLY A 287 17.09 12.23 5.85
C GLY A 287 15.89 11.82 6.72
N ALA A 288 15.13 12.76 7.29
CA ALA A 288 13.92 12.45 8.04
C ALA A 288 12.84 11.79 7.15
N ILE A 289 12.68 12.28 5.93
CA ILE A 289 11.77 11.69 4.93
C ILE A 289 12.26 10.30 4.52
N LEU A 290 13.57 10.16 4.28
CA LEU A 290 14.16 8.89 3.88
C LEU A 290 14.01 7.83 4.99
N ILE A 291 14.17 8.21 6.26
CA ILE A 291 13.85 7.36 7.42
C ILE A 291 12.38 6.96 7.44
N GLY A 292 11.47 7.90 7.16
CA GLY A 292 10.05 7.58 7.05
C GLY A 292 9.77 6.50 6.01
N PHE A 293 10.40 6.56 4.85
CA PHE A 293 10.30 5.50 3.84
C PHE A 293 10.97 4.19 4.28
N LEU A 294 12.03 4.23 5.07
CA LEU A 294 12.62 3.02 5.66
C LEU A 294 11.63 2.34 6.62
N PHE A 295 10.94 3.14 7.44
CA PHE A 295 9.87 2.64 8.32
C PHE A 295 8.56 2.31 7.57
N ALA A 296 8.42 2.64 6.31
CA ALA A 296 7.38 2.11 5.42
C ALA A 296 7.61 0.62 5.08
N LEU A 297 8.83 0.09 5.29
CA LEU A 297 9.12 -1.33 5.04
C LEU A 297 8.24 -2.27 5.87
N PRO A 298 8.08 -2.11 7.19
CA PRO A 298 7.12 -2.89 7.99
C PRO A 298 5.68 -2.68 7.52
N ALA A 299 5.26 -1.42 7.40
CA ALA A 299 3.93 -1.03 6.98
C ALA A 299 3.99 0.38 6.36
N ASN A 300 3.47 0.54 5.14
CA ASN A 300 3.52 1.81 4.41
C ASN A 300 2.86 2.97 5.16
N GLU A 301 1.89 2.68 6.00
CA GLU A 301 1.13 3.62 6.81
C GLU A 301 1.99 4.31 7.89
N LEU A 302 3.15 3.74 8.23
CA LEU A 302 4.07 4.32 9.22
C LEU A 302 4.92 5.46 8.67
N ALA A 303 5.01 5.62 7.35
CA ALA A 303 5.87 6.63 6.72
C ALA A 303 5.55 8.05 7.21
N ILE A 304 4.30 8.51 7.08
CA ILE A 304 3.90 9.87 7.50
C ILE A 304 4.06 10.11 8.99
N PRO A 305 3.55 9.25 9.90
CA PRO A 305 3.74 9.43 11.32
C PRO A 305 5.20 9.56 11.74
N VAL A 306 6.09 8.74 11.16
CA VAL A 306 7.53 8.79 11.48
C VAL A 306 8.18 10.08 10.94
N ILE A 307 7.83 10.51 9.72
CA ILE A 307 8.30 11.78 9.15
C ILE A 307 7.88 12.95 10.03
N LEU A 308 6.59 13.03 10.37
CA LEU A 308 6.06 14.09 11.21
C LEU A 308 6.73 14.10 12.58
N MET A 309 6.88 12.93 13.22
CA MET A 309 7.56 12.82 14.50
C MET A 309 9.01 13.35 14.46
N LEU A 310 9.76 13.03 13.39
CA LEU A 310 11.12 13.53 13.21
C LEU A 310 11.17 15.04 12.97
N LEU A 311 10.26 15.57 12.18
CA LEU A 311 10.23 16.99 11.81
C LEU A 311 9.66 17.87 12.93
N THR A 312 8.59 17.42 13.61
CA THR A 312 7.93 18.20 14.67
C THR A 312 8.50 17.95 16.06
N ARG A 313 9.32 16.91 16.23
CA ARG A 313 9.86 16.42 17.53
C ARG A 313 8.75 16.02 18.52
N GLN A 314 7.58 15.65 18.04
CA GLN A 314 6.44 15.17 18.82
C GLN A 314 6.43 13.65 18.92
N SER A 315 5.75 13.10 19.93
CA SER A 315 5.59 11.64 20.06
C SER A 315 4.58 11.06 19.05
N LEU A 316 4.71 9.77 18.75
CA LEU A 316 3.99 9.05 17.68
C LEU A 316 2.45 9.13 17.77
N GLY A 317 1.89 9.43 18.95
CA GLY A 317 0.44 9.44 19.19
C GLY A 317 -0.25 10.78 18.97
N THR A 318 0.46 11.87 18.75
CA THR A 318 -0.10 13.23 18.82
C THR A 318 -0.34 13.91 17.48
N ALA A 319 0.11 13.35 16.38
CA ALA A 319 -0.07 13.95 15.05
C ALA A 319 -1.37 13.44 14.37
N PRO A 320 -2.44 14.25 14.27
CA PRO A 320 -3.61 13.89 13.50
C PRO A 320 -3.27 13.86 11.99
N GLU A 321 -3.66 12.80 11.31
CA GLU A 321 -3.47 12.68 9.85
C GLU A 321 -4.20 13.80 9.09
N ALA A 322 -5.32 14.29 9.62
CA ALA A 322 -6.11 15.41 9.10
C ALA A 322 -5.42 16.77 9.29
N GLY A 323 -4.21 16.91 8.92
CA GLY A 323 -3.39 18.14 9.01
C GLY A 323 -1.96 17.88 8.60
N ALA A 324 -1.65 16.62 8.22
CA ALA A 324 -0.31 16.19 7.86
C ALA A 324 0.33 17.10 6.79
N ALA A 325 -0.40 17.49 5.76
CA ALA A 325 0.09 18.38 4.72
C ALA A 325 0.48 19.77 5.27
N ALA A 326 -0.36 20.34 6.13
CA ALA A 326 -0.07 21.64 6.75
C ALA A 326 1.14 21.58 7.67
N GLN A 327 1.28 20.51 8.45
CA GLN A 327 2.42 20.27 9.33
C GLN A 327 3.72 20.07 8.52
N LEU A 328 3.67 19.28 7.44
CA LEU A 328 4.81 19.08 6.54
C LEU A 328 5.25 20.39 5.89
N ALA A 329 4.31 21.20 5.42
CA ALA A 329 4.61 22.51 4.86
C ALA A 329 5.22 23.47 5.91
N ALA A 330 4.66 23.50 7.13
CA ALA A 330 5.21 24.28 8.25
C ALA A 330 6.63 23.84 8.67
N CYS A 331 6.96 22.58 8.50
CA CYS A 331 8.30 22.03 8.72
C CYS A 331 9.29 22.25 7.55
N GLY A 332 8.91 23.03 6.54
CA GLY A 332 9.78 23.40 5.43
C GLY A 332 9.84 22.39 4.28
N VAL A 333 8.89 21.44 4.20
CA VAL A 333 8.78 20.56 3.03
C VAL A 333 8.26 21.38 1.84
N GLY A 334 9.18 21.75 0.94
CA GLY A 334 8.87 22.54 -0.25
C GLY A 334 8.33 21.68 -1.41
N ALA A 335 7.85 22.37 -2.47
CA ALA A 335 7.28 21.74 -3.65
C ALA A 335 8.23 20.75 -4.36
N LYS A 336 9.53 21.09 -4.44
CA LYS A 336 10.56 20.20 -5.01
C LYS A 336 10.64 18.87 -4.24
N THR A 337 10.72 18.95 -2.92
CA THR A 337 10.79 17.77 -2.04
C THR A 337 9.51 16.96 -2.12
N ALA A 338 8.34 17.61 -2.12
CA ALA A 338 7.05 16.95 -2.27
C ALA A 338 6.95 16.18 -3.60
N PHE A 339 7.41 16.79 -4.70
CA PHE A 339 7.44 16.12 -6.01
C PHE A 339 8.36 14.90 -6.04
N CYS A 340 9.59 15.01 -5.48
CA CYS A 340 10.50 13.87 -5.36
C CYS A 340 9.89 12.75 -4.50
N CYS A 341 9.25 13.10 -3.38
CA CYS A 341 8.56 12.14 -2.52
C CYS A 341 7.40 11.45 -3.22
N LEU A 342 6.64 12.15 -4.07
CA LEU A 342 5.56 11.55 -4.86
C LEU A 342 6.09 10.46 -5.79
N ILE A 343 7.13 10.76 -6.57
CA ILE A 343 7.75 9.77 -7.47
C ILE A 343 8.32 8.60 -6.68
N PHE A 344 9.07 8.88 -5.62
CA PHE A 344 9.65 7.85 -4.78
C PHE A 344 8.58 7.00 -4.09
N SER A 345 7.44 7.59 -3.68
CA SER A 345 6.32 6.86 -3.08
C SER A 345 5.67 5.88 -4.04
N VAL A 346 5.68 6.15 -5.35
CA VAL A 346 5.18 5.20 -6.37
C VAL A 346 6.15 4.05 -6.55
N PHE A 347 7.46 4.31 -6.58
CA PHE A 347 8.50 3.35 -6.95
C PHE A 347 9.42 2.92 -5.79
N HIS A 348 9.01 3.04 -4.53
CA HIS A 348 9.81 2.50 -3.43
C HIS A 348 9.51 1.00 -3.21
N TRP A 349 10.37 0.36 -2.42
CA TRP A 349 10.26 -1.06 -2.07
C TRP A 349 8.89 -1.45 -1.50
N PRO A 350 8.43 -2.68 -1.75
CA PRO A 350 7.20 -3.20 -1.19
C PRO A 350 7.32 -3.46 0.32
N CYS A 351 6.20 -3.40 1.04
CA CYS A 351 6.20 -3.67 2.49
C CYS A 351 6.58 -5.12 2.81
N ALA A 352 7.02 -5.36 4.05
CA ALA A 352 7.52 -6.66 4.50
C ALA A 352 6.50 -7.79 4.35
N THR A 353 5.20 -7.51 4.54
CA THR A 353 4.12 -8.49 4.29
C THR A 353 4.05 -8.90 2.83
N THR A 354 4.28 -7.95 1.90
CA THR A 354 4.35 -8.23 0.46
C THR A 354 5.60 -9.03 0.12
N LEU A 355 6.77 -8.67 0.66
CA LEU A 355 8.01 -9.43 0.48
C LEU A 355 7.88 -10.87 0.99
N GLN A 356 7.21 -11.06 2.12
CA GLN A 356 6.92 -12.37 2.67
C GLN A 356 5.99 -13.19 1.76
N ALA A 357 5.00 -12.54 1.14
CA ALA A 357 4.13 -13.19 0.15
C ALA A 357 4.92 -13.58 -1.11
N ILE A 358 5.76 -12.68 -1.65
CA ILE A 358 6.64 -12.95 -2.79
C ILE A 358 7.53 -14.15 -2.51
N ARG A 359 8.17 -14.20 -1.34
CA ARG A 359 9.02 -15.33 -0.95
C ARG A 359 8.26 -16.67 -0.89
N ARG A 360 7.02 -16.65 -0.38
CA ARG A 360 6.17 -17.85 -0.31
C ARG A 360 5.72 -18.31 -1.70
N GLU A 361 5.35 -17.37 -2.59
CA GLU A 361 4.85 -17.70 -3.92
C GLU A 361 5.95 -18.10 -4.90
N THR A 362 7.16 -17.56 -4.75
CA THR A 362 8.31 -17.85 -5.63
C THR A 362 9.20 -18.96 -5.09
N GLY A 363 9.19 -19.21 -3.77
CA GLY A 363 10.10 -20.14 -3.10
C GLY A 363 11.58 -19.69 -3.15
N SER A 364 11.89 -18.46 -3.61
CA SER A 364 13.24 -18.02 -3.90
C SER A 364 13.56 -16.66 -3.28
N LEU A 365 14.66 -16.59 -2.53
CA LEU A 365 15.15 -15.32 -1.99
C LEU A 365 15.64 -14.37 -3.10
N ARG A 366 16.22 -14.92 -4.18
CA ARG A 366 16.71 -14.13 -5.32
C ARG A 366 15.57 -13.33 -5.98
N TRP A 367 14.43 -13.98 -6.23
CA TRP A 367 13.25 -13.31 -6.77
C TRP A 367 12.65 -12.31 -5.79
N THR A 368 12.70 -12.58 -4.50
CA THR A 368 12.23 -11.64 -3.47
C THR A 368 13.08 -10.37 -3.45
N LEU A 369 14.42 -10.50 -3.47
CA LEU A 369 15.33 -9.37 -3.52
C LEU A 369 15.21 -8.59 -4.83
N LEU A 370 15.09 -9.30 -5.96
CA LEU A 370 14.86 -8.65 -7.26
C LEU A 370 13.57 -7.83 -7.23
N SER A 371 12.46 -8.41 -6.75
CA SER A 371 11.18 -7.70 -6.64
C SER A 371 11.19 -6.53 -5.65
N ALA A 372 12.11 -6.53 -4.67
CA ALA A 372 12.31 -5.40 -3.77
C ALA A 372 13.10 -4.26 -4.41
N ALA A 373 14.00 -4.59 -5.34
CA ALA A 373 14.92 -3.64 -5.98
C ALA A 373 14.38 -3.08 -7.30
N LEU A 374 13.37 -3.71 -7.92
CA LEU A 374 12.81 -3.29 -9.20
C LEU A 374 11.99 -1.99 -9.14
N PRO A 375 11.17 -1.76 -8.08
CA PRO A 375 10.50 -0.47 -7.96
C PRO A 375 11.45 0.63 -7.57
#